data_0b03649b47814895ddce2223f868f039
#
_entry.id   0b03649b47814895ddce2223f868f039
#
_cell.length_a   1.000
_cell.length_b   1.000
_cell.length_c   1.000
_cell.angle_alpha   90.00
_cell.angle_beta   90.00
_cell.angle_gamma   90.00
#
_symmetry.space_group_name_H-M   'P 1'
#
loop_
_entity.id
_entity.type
_entity.pdbx_description
1 polymer ?
#
loop_
_entity_poly.entity_id
_entity_poly.type
_entity_poly.pdbx_seq_one_letter_code
_entity_poly.pdbx_strand_id
1 'polypeptide(L)'
;IIFNEEYFFIIFICNKVMKKIFVLIIIFTSSCSSLKTISDVNNTVEQKINFYVKKYAPAATKNMRFFKIPASITLAQGILESGYGEGTLAKKANNHFGIKCHKEWKGKSITHDDDEKGECFRSYKNPLRSYRDHSLFLVDRDRYSNLFTLNRKDYKGWAVGLKAAGYATDPKYADKLISLIERFNLTRFDE
;
A
#
# COMPACT_ATOMS: atom_id res chain seq x y z
N ILE A 1 -1.59 70.61 39.47
CA ILE A 1 -1.59 69.12 39.39
C ILE A 1 -0.85 68.81 38.10
N ILE A 2 0.45 68.51 38.18
CA ILE A 2 1.29 68.12 37.05
C ILE A 2 1.15 66.62 36.87
N PHE A 3 0.38 66.20 35.88
CA PHE A 3 0.33 64.78 35.50
C PHE A 3 1.49 64.52 34.50
N ASN A 4 2.32 63.62 34.91
CA ASN A 4 3.62 63.26 34.41
C ASN A 4 3.53 62.61 32.99
N GLU A 5 4.02 63.30 31.95
CA GLU A 5 4.09 62.79 30.57
C GLU A 5 4.93 61.53 30.43
N GLU A 6 5.78 61.21 31.38
CA GLU A 6 6.65 60.01 31.38
C GLU A 6 5.86 58.71 31.52
N TYR A 7 4.72 58.70 32.25
CA TYR A 7 3.90 57.50 32.41
C TYR A 7 3.19 57.09 31.10
N PHE A 8 2.83 58.10 30.29
CA PHE A 8 2.17 57.80 29.01
C PHE A 8 3.12 57.18 28.01
N PHE A 9 4.41 57.57 28.03
CA PHE A 9 5.44 57.08 27.13
C PHE A 9 5.84 55.63 27.45
N ILE A 10 5.91 55.27 28.75
CA ILE A 10 6.20 53.93 29.21
C ILE A 10 5.10 52.93 28.87
N ILE A 11 3.83 53.32 29.03
CA ILE A 11 2.68 52.47 28.66
C ILE A 11 2.61 52.26 27.13
N PHE A 12 2.96 53.29 26.33
CA PHE A 12 2.96 53.18 24.87
C PHE A 12 4.09 52.26 24.35
N ILE A 13 5.26 52.31 24.96
CA ILE A 13 6.40 51.40 24.62
C ILE A 13 6.09 49.99 25.07
N CYS A 14 5.54 49.76 26.25
CA CYS A 14 5.18 48.44 26.78
C CYS A 14 4.12 47.77 25.88
N ASN A 15 3.12 48.49 25.41
CA ASN A 15 2.08 47.96 24.51
C ASN A 15 2.65 47.63 23.11
N LYS A 16 3.64 48.38 22.62
CA LYS A 16 4.27 48.15 21.32
C LYS A 16 5.24 46.93 21.36
N VAL A 17 5.91 46.71 22.47
CA VAL A 17 6.78 45.56 22.72
C VAL A 17 5.95 44.30 22.97
N MET A 18 4.88 44.38 23.76
CA MET A 18 3.96 43.27 23.99
C MET A 18 3.29 42.77 22.70
N LYS A 19 2.84 43.71 21.80
CA LYS A 19 2.30 43.30 20.50
C LYS A 19 3.32 42.59 19.60
N LYS A 20 4.58 43.00 19.63
CA LYS A 20 5.66 42.32 18.88
C LYS A 20 5.98 40.94 19.44
N ILE A 21 5.96 40.76 20.76
CA ILE A 21 6.17 39.47 21.44
C ILE A 21 4.98 38.52 21.15
N PHE A 22 3.75 39.05 21.14
CA PHE A 22 2.57 38.23 20.81
C PHE A 22 2.57 37.75 19.34
N VAL A 23 3.03 38.57 18.41
CA VAL A 23 3.17 38.21 16.99
C VAL A 23 4.29 37.16 16.81
N LEU A 24 5.41 37.27 17.54
CA LEU A 24 6.51 36.29 17.52
C LEU A 24 6.10 34.94 18.11
N ILE A 25 5.29 34.91 19.17
CA ILE A 25 4.78 33.67 19.76
C ILE A 25 3.79 32.96 18.83
N ILE A 26 2.94 33.71 18.10
CA ILE A 26 1.99 33.13 17.12
C ILE A 26 2.72 32.49 15.92
N ILE A 27 3.86 33.04 15.49
CA ILE A 27 4.64 32.48 14.37
C ILE A 27 5.36 31.18 14.79
N PHE A 28 5.76 31.03 16.07
CA PHE A 28 6.44 29.82 16.55
C PHE A 28 5.49 28.62 16.79
N THR A 29 4.20 28.86 17.01
CA THR A 29 3.22 27.76 17.22
C THR A 29 2.70 27.18 15.89
N SER A 30 2.90 27.88 14.76
CA SER A 30 2.43 27.43 13.45
C SER A 30 3.37 26.39 12.79
N SER A 31 4.60 26.19 13.31
CA SER A 31 5.61 25.32 12.70
C SER A 31 5.56 23.85 13.20
N CYS A 32 4.72 23.54 14.21
CA CYS A 32 4.67 22.21 14.81
C CYS A 32 3.58 21.28 14.19
N SER A 33 2.71 21.81 13.33
CA SER A 33 1.61 21.03 12.74
C SER A 33 2.03 20.16 11.55
N SER A 34 3.13 20.49 10.87
CA SER A 34 3.55 19.79 9.65
C SER A 34 4.27 18.46 9.91
N LEU A 35 4.94 18.31 11.06
CA LEU A 35 5.63 17.05 11.43
C LEU A 35 4.68 15.98 11.99
N LYS A 36 3.56 16.41 12.57
CA LYS A 36 2.55 15.51 13.11
C LYS A 36 1.77 14.77 12.02
N THR A 37 1.57 15.40 10.88
CA THR A 37 0.82 14.83 9.76
C THR A 37 1.52 13.68 9.04
N ILE A 38 2.86 13.68 8.94
CA ILE A 38 3.60 12.61 8.23
C ILE A 38 3.64 11.34 9.08
N SER A 39 3.84 11.45 10.38
CA SER A 39 3.81 10.29 11.29
C SER A 39 2.41 9.68 11.39
N ASP A 40 1.37 10.51 11.40
CA ASP A 40 -0.02 10.05 11.47
C ASP A 40 -0.45 9.35 10.17
N VAL A 41 -0.03 9.87 9.00
CA VAL A 41 -0.30 9.23 7.71
C VAL A 41 0.42 7.89 7.58
N ASN A 42 1.69 7.80 7.97
CA ASN A 42 2.44 6.55 7.94
C ASN A 42 1.84 5.51 8.90
N ASN A 43 1.41 5.91 10.09
CA ASN A 43 0.74 5.05 11.05
C ASN A 43 -0.60 4.53 10.49
N THR A 44 -1.37 5.37 9.79
CA THR A 44 -2.64 4.95 9.18
C THR A 44 -2.44 3.97 8.02
N VAL A 45 -1.43 4.15 7.16
CA VAL A 45 -1.11 3.22 6.07
C VAL A 45 -0.63 1.88 6.62
N GLU A 46 0.24 1.89 7.62
CA GLU A 46 0.72 0.68 8.27
C GLU A 46 -0.42 -0.11 8.95
N GLN A 47 -1.33 0.58 9.61
CA GLN A 47 -2.54 -0.03 10.19
C GLN A 47 -3.43 -0.66 9.12
N LYS A 48 -3.62 -0.01 7.96
CA LYS A 48 -4.38 -0.55 6.84
C LYS A 48 -3.75 -1.80 6.26
N ILE A 49 -2.42 -1.80 6.09
CA ILE A 49 -1.68 -2.98 5.61
C ILE A 49 -1.80 -4.14 6.61
N ASN A 50 -1.63 -3.87 7.91
CA ASN A 50 -1.79 -4.89 8.95
C ASN A 50 -3.22 -5.47 8.98
N PHE A 51 -4.24 -4.63 8.79
CA PHE A 51 -5.61 -5.09 8.66
C PHE A 51 -5.80 -5.97 7.41
N TYR A 52 -5.24 -5.55 6.26
CA TYR A 52 -5.25 -6.32 5.02
C TYR A 52 -4.62 -7.69 5.21
N VAL A 53 -3.42 -7.74 5.80
CA VAL A 53 -2.70 -8.98 6.10
C VAL A 53 -3.53 -9.89 7.00
N LYS A 54 -4.05 -9.37 8.12
CA LYS A 54 -4.90 -10.13 9.04
C LYS A 54 -6.11 -10.74 8.32
N LYS A 55 -6.74 -9.99 7.42
CA LYS A 55 -7.93 -10.42 6.69
C LYS A 55 -7.64 -11.49 5.65
N TYR A 56 -6.51 -11.40 4.93
CA TYR A 56 -6.25 -12.24 3.76
C TYR A 56 -5.17 -13.30 3.96
N ALA A 57 -4.42 -13.29 5.05
CA ALA A 57 -3.42 -14.31 5.34
C ALA A 57 -4.01 -15.74 5.32
N PRO A 58 -5.21 -16.00 5.86
CA PRO A 58 -5.80 -17.36 5.78
C PRO A 58 -6.01 -17.83 4.33
N ALA A 59 -6.38 -16.90 3.42
CA ALA A 59 -6.56 -17.24 2.00
C ALA A 59 -5.22 -17.51 1.31
N ALA A 60 -4.21 -16.68 1.57
CA ALA A 60 -2.87 -16.84 1.01
C ALA A 60 -2.23 -18.15 1.49
N THR A 61 -2.28 -18.46 2.79
CA THR A 61 -1.77 -19.72 3.36
C THR A 61 -2.52 -20.95 2.80
N LYS A 62 -3.85 -20.86 2.70
CA LYS A 62 -4.62 -21.94 2.06
C LYS A 62 -4.16 -22.17 0.62
N ASN A 63 -4.04 -21.11 -0.18
CA ASN A 63 -3.61 -21.21 -1.57
C ASN A 63 -2.18 -21.74 -1.69
N MET A 64 -1.25 -21.33 -0.81
CA MET A 64 0.12 -21.87 -0.76
C MET A 64 0.13 -23.40 -0.62
N ARG A 65 -0.73 -23.97 0.20
CA ARG A 65 -0.81 -25.43 0.38
C ARG A 65 -1.18 -26.14 -0.92
N PHE A 66 -2.09 -25.57 -1.71
CA PHE A 66 -2.57 -26.15 -2.98
C PHE A 66 -1.66 -25.83 -4.17
N PHE A 67 -1.25 -24.59 -4.30
CA PHE A 67 -0.60 -24.07 -5.50
C PHE A 67 0.92 -23.89 -5.33
N LYS A 68 1.47 -24.09 -4.13
CA LYS A 68 2.90 -24.01 -3.82
C LYS A 68 3.55 -22.63 -3.96
N ILE A 69 2.77 -21.58 -4.14
CA ILE A 69 3.22 -20.19 -4.16
C ILE A 69 3.36 -19.71 -2.71
N PRO A 70 4.48 -19.09 -2.28
CA PRO A 70 4.62 -18.57 -0.92
C PRO A 70 3.48 -17.63 -0.53
N ALA A 71 2.95 -17.80 0.67
CA ALA A 71 1.89 -16.92 1.18
C ALA A 71 2.39 -15.48 1.34
N SER A 72 3.65 -15.30 1.73
CA SER A 72 4.32 -14.00 1.79
C SER A 72 4.31 -13.27 0.45
N ILE A 73 4.63 -13.96 -0.64
CA ILE A 73 4.58 -13.42 -2.02
C ILE A 73 3.16 -13.03 -2.39
N THR A 74 2.19 -13.94 -2.18
CA THR A 74 0.78 -13.67 -2.49
C THR A 74 0.25 -12.47 -1.72
N LEU A 75 0.60 -12.33 -0.43
CA LEU A 75 0.20 -11.19 0.39
C LEU A 75 0.86 -9.89 -0.08
N ALA A 76 2.17 -9.90 -0.34
CA ALA A 76 2.89 -8.72 -0.81
C ALA A 76 2.35 -8.22 -2.16
N GLN A 77 2.09 -9.12 -3.11
CA GLN A 77 1.43 -8.78 -4.37
C GLN A 77 0.03 -8.21 -4.12
N GLY A 78 -0.79 -8.85 -3.30
CA GLY A 78 -2.12 -8.35 -2.98
C GLY A 78 -2.11 -6.96 -2.34
N ILE A 79 -1.16 -6.67 -1.45
CA ILE A 79 -0.96 -5.33 -0.86
C ILE A 79 -0.59 -4.32 -1.94
N LEU A 80 0.39 -4.65 -2.79
CA LEU A 80 0.93 -3.75 -3.80
C LEU A 80 -0.09 -3.45 -4.90
N GLU A 81 -0.67 -4.50 -5.51
CA GLU A 81 -1.58 -4.39 -6.66
C GLU A 81 -2.94 -3.78 -6.29
N SER A 82 -3.43 -4.02 -5.07
CA SER A 82 -4.72 -3.50 -4.63
C SER A 82 -4.64 -2.20 -3.85
N GLY A 83 -3.46 -1.63 -3.62
CA GLY A 83 -3.29 -0.56 -2.64
C GLY A 83 -3.87 -0.98 -1.28
N TYR A 84 -3.40 -2.10 -0.74
CA TYR A 84 -3.91 -2.71 0.50
C TYR A 84 -5.45 -2.86 0.56
N GLY A 85 -6.07 -3.11 -0.59
CA GLY A 85 -7.52 -3.31 -0.74
C GLY A 85 -8.32 -2.02 -0.92
N GLU A 86 -7.68 -0.86 -0.96
CA GLU A 86 -8.32 0.44 -1.13
C GLU A 86 -8.50 0.85 -2.60
N GLY A 87 -7.79 0.20 -3.53
CA GLY A 87 -7.85 0.48 -4.96
C GLY A 87 -9.22 0.19 -5.59
N THR A 88 -9.49 0.83 -6.72
CA THR A 88 -10.77 0.75 -7.43
C THR A 88 -11.15 -0.68 -7.82
N LEU A 89 -10.21 -1.44 -8.38
CA LEU A 89 -10.44 -2.82 -8.79
C LEU A 89 -10.75 -3.74 -7.60
N ALA A 90 -10.06 -3.55 -6.47
CA ALA A 90 -10.34 -4.30 -5.25
C ALA A 90 -11.72 -4.00 -4.69
N LYS A 91 -12.12 -2.72 -4.62
CA LYS A 91 -13.41 -2.29 -4.05
C LYS A 91 -14.60 -2.62 -4.94
N LYS A 92 -14.50 -2.36 -6.24
CA LYS A 92 -15.63 -2.49 -7.16
C LYS A 92 -15.76 -3.88 -7.78
N ALA A 93 -14.65 -4.60 -7.95
CA ALA A 93 -14.60 -5.88 -8.65
C ALA A 93 -14.06 -7.05 -7.80
N ASN A 94 -13.70 -6.82 -6.53
CA ASN A 94 -13.00 -7.79 -5.70
C ASN A 94 -11.71 -8.32 -6.37
N ASN A 95 -11.12 -7.56 -7.30
CA ASN A 95 -9.91 -7.92 -8.02
C ASN A 95 -8.70 -7.31 -7.34
N HIS A 96 -8.03 -8.11 -6.51
CA HIS A 96 -6.91 -7.68 -5.67
C HIS A 96 -5.55 -7.77 -6.37
N PHE A 97 -5.49 -8.26 -7.60
CA PHE A 97 -4.24 -8.49 -8.32
C PHE A 97 -4.24 -7.86 -9.73
N GLY A 98 -5.23 -7.03 -10.04
CA GLY A 98 -5.29 -6.37 -11.35
C GLY A 98 -5.38 -7.34 -12.53
N ILE A 99 -6.01 -8.52 -12.37
CA ILE A 99 -6.05 -9.51 -13.46
C ILE A 99 -6.98 -9.04 -14.56
N LYS A 100 -6.42 -8.81 -15.75
CA LYS A 100 -7.13 -8.45 -16.98
C LYS A 100 -7.93 -9.63 -17.54
N CYS A 101 -8.96 -9.37 -18.35
CA CYS A 101 -9.90 -10.39 -18.81
C CYS A 101 -9.28 -11.53 -19.61
N HIS A 102 -8.28 -11.26 -20.45
CA HIS A 102 -7.77 -12.23 -21.41
C HIS A 102 -8.89 -12.94 -22.23
N LYS A 103 -8.52 -13.59 -23.34
CA LYS A 103 -9.50 -14.18 -24.28
C LYS A 103 -10.40 -15.27 -23.70
N GLU A 104 -9.90 -16.01 -22.71
CA GLU A 104 -10.58 -17.18 -22.10
C GLU A 104 -11.57 -16.80 -21.00
N TRP A 105 -11.58 -15.54 -20.57
CA TRP A 105 -12.42 -15.09 -19.47
C TRP A 105 -13.89 -14.98 -19.89
N LYS A 106 -14.74 -15.78 -19.25
CA LYS A 106 -16.20 -15.79 -19.45
C LYS A 106 -16.97 -15.28 -18.23
N GLY A 107 -16.27 -14.82 -17.19
CA GLY A 107 -16.88 -14.30 -15.98
C GLY A 107 -17.30 -12.83 -16.11
N LYS A 108 -17.79 -12.26 -15.00
CA LYS A 108 -18.09 -10.82 -14.91
C LYS A 108 -16.81 -9.99 -15.04
N SER A 109 -16.94 -8.81 -15.61
CA SER A 109 -15.83 -7.87 -15.79
C SER A 109 -16.26 -6.46 -15.45
N ILE A 110 -15.27 -5.58 -15.26
CA ILE A 110 -15.43 -4.13 -15.23
C ILE A 110 -14.40 -3.49 -16.16
N THR A 111 -14.72 -2.30 -16.64
CA THR A 111 -13.79 -1.47 -17.40
C THR A 111 -13.05 -0.54 -16.44
N HIS A 112 -11.75 -0.41 -16.60
CA HIS A 112 -10.91 0.49 -15.84
C HIS A 112 -9.75 0.97 -16.70
N ASP A 113 -9.32 2.22 -16.50
CA ASP A 113 -8.15 2.78 -17.15
C ASP A 113 -6.91 2.40 -16.33
N ASP A 114 -5.92 1.76 -16.99
CA ASP A 114 -4.64 1.37 -16.40
C ASP A 114 -3.52 1.74 -17.40
N ASP A 115 -2.90 0.78 -18.08
CA ASP A 115 -1.92 1.07 -19.14
C ASP A 115 -2.59 1.74 -20.35
N GLU A 116 -3.82 1.35 -20.65
CA GLU A 116 -4.65 1.91 -21.73
C GLU A 116 -6.04 2.30 -21.18
N LYS A 117 -6.74 3.13 -21.96
CA LYS A 117 -8.13 3.49 -21.62
C LYS A 117 -9.07 2.32 -21.88
N GLY A 118 -9.99 2.07 -20.94
CA GLY A 118 -11.07 1.14 -21.14
C GLY A 118 -10.67 -0.32 -21.09
N GLU A 119 -9.59 -0.68 -20.42
CA GLU A 119 -9.17 -2.08 -20.31
C GLU A 119 -10.14 -2.92 -19.49
N CYS A 120 -10.26 -4.17 -19.89
CA CYS A 120 -11.15 -5.14 -19.26
C CYS A 120 -10.46 -5.86 -18.10
N PHE A 121 -11.04 -5.76 -16.90
CA PHE A 121 -10.56 -6.46 -15.71
C PHE A 121 -11.60 -7.46 -15.20
N ARG A 122 -11.11 -8.63 -14.72
CA ARG A 122 -11.97 -9.65 -14.13
C ARG A 122 -12.69 -9.13 -12.88
N SER A 123 -13.97 -9.48 -12.74
CA SER A 123 -14.75 -9.15 -11.53
C SER A 123 -15.16 -10.44 -10.82
N TYR A 124 -14.97 -10.48 -9.52
CA TYR A 124 -15.19 -11.67 -8.70
C TYR A 124 -16.34 -11.48 -7.72
N LYS A 125 -17.00 -12.59 -7.35
CA LYS A 125 -18.07 -12.59 -6.34
C LYS A 125 -17.58 -12.14 -4.97
N ASN A 126 -16.31 -12.45 -4.64
CA ASN A 126 -15.65 -12.07 -3.40
C ASN A 126 -14.11 -12.10 -3.59
N PRO A 127 -13.34 -11.47 -2.68
CA PRO A 127 -11.89 -11.41 -2.77
C PRO A 127 -11.20 -12.78 -2.80
N LEU A 128 -11.74 -13.80 -2.15
CA LEU A 128 -11.12 -15.13 -2.11
C LEU A 128 -11.06 -15.79 -3.50
N ARG A 129 -11.99 -15.44 -4.38
CA ARG A 129 -11.96 -15.89 -5.78
C ARG A 129 -10.81 -15.22 -6.54
N SER A 130 -10.55 -13.93 -6.29
CA SER A 130 -9.42 -13.23 -6.85
C SER A 130 -8.09 -13.86 -6.40
N TYR A 131 -7.95 -14.17 -5.12
CA TYR A 131 -6.76 -14.86 -4.57
C TYR A 131 -6.53 -16.22 -5.23
N ARG A 132 -7.58 -17.01 -5.42
CA ARG A 132 -7.46 -18.30 -6.10
C ARG A 132 -7.11 -18.12 -7.58
N ASP A 133 -7.75 -17.20 -8.26
CA ASP A 133 -7.52 -16.94 -9.68
C ASP A 133 -6.11 -16.42 -9.95
N HIS A 134 -5.57 -15.59 -9.04
CA HIS A 134 -4.16 -15.20 -9.06
C HIS A 134 -3.21 -16.42 -8.97
N SER A 135 -3.53 -17.37 -8.10
CA SER A 135 -2.70 -18.58 -8.01
C SER A 135 -2.76 -19.41 -9.29
N LEU A 136 -3.94 -19.58 -9.88
CA LEU A 136 -4.11 -20.22 -11.18
C LEU A 136 -3.40 -19.44 -12.30
N PHE A 137 -3.46 -18.12 -12.27
CA PHE A 137 -2.78 -17.26 -13.23
C PHE A 137 -1.26 -17.52 -13.27
N LEU A 138 -0.64 -17.80 -12.13
CA LEU A 138 0.79 -18.13 -12.07
C LEU A 138 1.06 -19.59 -12.46
N VAL A 139 0.21 -20.53 -12.02
CA VAL A 139 0.40 -21.97 -12.30
C VAL A 139 0.19 -22.30 -13.78
N ASP A 140 -0.81 -21.69 -14.41
CA ASP A 140 -1.25 -22.05 -15.77
C ASP A 140 -0.43 -21.37 -16.88
N ARG A 141 0.60 -20.59 -16.53
CA ARG A 141 1.42 -19.87 -17.52
C ARG A 141 2.88 -20.32 -17.49
N ASP A 142 3.37 -20.87 -18.58
CA ASP A 142 4.72 -21.41 -18.75
C ASP A 142 5.83 -20.43 -18.34
N ARG A 143 5.63 -19.12 -18.55
CA ARG A 143 6.62 -18.10 -18.18
C ARG A 143 6.93 -18.07 -16.69
N TYR A 144 6.07 -18.59 -15.84
CA TYR A 144 6.27 -18.68 -14.38
C TYR A 144 6.73 -20.07 -13.92
N SER A 145 6.83 -21.06 -14.78
CA SER A 145 7.14 -22.46 -14.42
C SER A 145 8.42 -22.59 -13.60
N ASN A 146 9.46 -21.83 -13.91
CA ASN A 146 10.74 -21.84 -13.20
C ASN A 146 10.60 -21.39 -11.72
N LEU A 147 9.59 -20.62 -11.37
CA LEU A 147 9.35 -20.21 -9.97
C LEU A 147 9.03 -21.41 -9.08
N PHE A 148 8.38 -22.42 -9.62
CA PHE A 148 7.96 -23.62 -8.89
C PHE A 148 9.10 -24.60 -8.61
N THR A 149 10.31 -24.35 -9.15
CA THR A 149 11.54 -25.07 -8.78
C THR A 149 12.21 -24.48 -7.54
N LEU A 150 11.85 -23.24 -7.15
CA LEU A 150 12.39 -22.56 -5.99
C LEU A 150 11.82 -23.12 -4.67
N ASN A 151 12.62 -23.01 -3.61
CA ASN A 151 12.11 -23.28 -2.28
C ASN A 151 11.00 -22.28 -1.93
N ARG A 152 9.91 -22.75 -1.31
CA ARG A 152 8.81 -21.87 -0.87
C ARG A 152 9.24 -20.82 0.14
N LYS A 153 10.31 -21.03 0.89
CA LYS A 153 10.88 -20.05 1.83
C LYS A 153 11.80 -19.05 1.15
N ASP A 154 12.14 -19.25 -0.13
CA ASP A 154 12.97 -18.33 -0.91
C ASP A 154 12.11 -17.22 -1.54
N TYR A 155 11.49 -16.39 -0.70
CA TYR A 155 10.68 -15.27 -1.17
C TYR A 155 11.48 -14.27 -2.02
N LYS A 156 12.82 -14.16 -1.81
CA LYS A 156 13.67 -13.27 -2.61
C LYS A 156 13.80 -13.81 -4.04
N GLY A 157 14.11 -15.08 -4.18
CA GLY A 157 14.13 -15.75 -5.49
C GLY A 157 12.78 -15.67 -6.20
N TRP A 158 11.67 -15.84 -5.48
CA TRP A 158 10.33 -15.68 -6.02
C TRP A 158 10.06 -14.26 -6.51
N ALA A 159 10.40 -13.22 -5.73
CA ALA A 159 10.20 -11.81 -6.11
C ALA A 159 11.00 -11.44 -7.37
N VAL A 160 12.28 -11.82 -7.42
CA VAL A 160 13.15 -11.61 -8.59
C VAL A 160 12.64 -12.38 -9.80
N GLY A 161 12.26 -13.64 -9.62
CA GLY A 161 11.74 -14.48 -10.68
C GLY A 161 10.41 -13.98 -11.26
N LEU A 162 9.50 -13.47 -10.44
CA LEU A 162 8.26 -12.83 -10.90
C LEU A 162 8.55 -11.63 -11.79
N LYS A 163 9.50 -10.76 -11.38
CA LYS A 163 9.93 -9.62 -12.20
C LYS A 163 10.57 -10.08 -13.51
N ALA A 164 11.47 -11.05 -13.48
CA ALA A 164 12.13 -11.60 -14.66
C ALA A 164 11.13 -12.26 -15.63
N ALA A 165 10.09 -12.92 -15.12
CA ALA A 165 9.01 -13.51 -15.90
C ALA A 165 8.01 -12.46 -16.45
N GLY A 166 8.21 -11.18 -16.18
CA GLY A 166 7.36 -10.10 -16.70
C GLY A 166 6.01 -9.99 -16.03
N TYR A 167 5.92 -10.25 -14.72
CA TYR A 167 4.68 -10.02 -13.96
C TYR A 167 4.32 -8.54 -13.93
N ALA A 168 5.32 -7.67 -13.78
CA ALA A 168 5.17 -6.22 -13.80
C ALA A 168 6.28 -5.56 -14.63
N THR A 169 6.00 -4.40 -15.21
CA THR A 169 6.94 -3.59 -15.97
C THR A 169 7.91 -2.81 -15.08
N ASP A 170 7.49 -2.45 -13.87
CA ASP A 170 8.28 -1.67 -12.91
C ASP A 170 9.64 -2.33 -12.61
N PRO A 171 10.78 -1.65 -12.87
CA PRO A 171 12.11 -2.20 -12.58
C PRO A 171 12.34 -2.50 -11.09
N LYS A 172 11.64 -1.81 -10.20
CA LYS A 172 11.75 -1.97 -8.73
C LYS A 172 10.73 -2.95 -8.16
N TYR A 173 10.03 -3.72 -9.00
CA TYR A 173 8.95 -4.60 -8.54
C TYR A 173 9.42 -5.61 -7.49
N ALA A 174 10.53 -6.29 -7.75
CA ALA A 174 11.10 -7.27 -6.80
C ALA A 174 11.46 -6.63 -5.47
N ASP A 175 12.12 -5.46 -5.48
CA ASP A 175 12.51 -4.74 -4.27
C ASP A 175 11.28 -4.31 -3.45
N LYS A 176 10.21 -3.87 -4.12
CA LYS A 176 8.94 -3.51 -3.47
C LYS A 176 8.31 -4.71 -2.76
N LEU A 177 8.28 -5.88 -3.40
CA LEU A 177 7.77 -7.11 -2.78
C LEU A 177 8.62 -7.51 -1.57
N ILE A 178 9.95 -7.55 -1.73
CA ILE A 178 10.88 -7.90 -0.65
C ILE A 178 10.71 -6.94 0.54
N SER A 179 10.67 -5.64 0.28
CA SER A 179 10.48 -4.61 1.31
C SER A 179 9.17 -4.81 2.09
N LEU A 180 8.07 -5.11 1.40
CA LEU A 180 6.78 -5.41 2.06
C LEU A 180 6.86 -6.68 2.91
N ILE A 181 7.48 -7.74 2.39
CA ILE A 181 7.61 -9.01 3.09
C ILE A 181 8.42 -8.85 4.37
N GLU A 182 9.55 -8.14 4.30
CA GLU A 182 10.44 -7.91 5.45
C GLU A 182 9.80 -6.96 6.46
N ARG A 183 9.28 -5.80 6.01
CA ARG A 183 8.66 -4.79 6.87
C ARG A 183 7.47 -5.32 7.68
N PHE A 184 6.63 -6.16 7.07
CA PHE A 184 5.43 -6.72 7.70
C PHE A 184 5.60 -8.16 8.19
N ASN A 185 6.84 -8.69 8.17
CA ASN A 185 7.17 -10.07 8.60
C ASN A 185 6.20 -11.10 7.99
N LEU A 186 6.02 -11.04 6.64
CA LEU A 186 5.04 -11.90 5.98
C LEU A 186 5.51 -13.34 5.84
N THR A 187 6.81 -13.63 5.98
CA THR A 187 7.38 -14.98 5.94
C THR A 187 6.82 -15.90 7.02
N ARG A 188 6.29 -15.35 8.13
CA ARG A 188 5.59 -16.14 9.16
C ARG A 188 4.38 -16.94 8.66
N PHE A 189 3.91 -16.65 7.45
CA PHE A 189 2.79 -17.36 6.81
C PHE A 189 3.23 -18.44 5.82
N ASP A 190 4.54 -18.62 5.60
CA ASP A 190 5.11 -19.60 4.66
C ASP A 190 5.40 -20.98 5.31
N GLU A 191 4.89 -21.21 6.51
CA GLU A 191 5.05 -22.45 7.29
C GLU A 191 4.06 -23.56 6.88
#